data_345352f33c4a1ef7a21e01d2c48c2509
#
_entry.id   345352f33c4a1ef7a21e01d2c48c2509
#
_cell.length_a   1.000
_cell.length_b   1.000
_cell.length_c   1.000
_cell.angle_alpha   90.00
_cell.angle_beta   90.00
_cell.angle_gamma   90.00
#
_symmetry.space_group_name_H-M   'P 1'
#
loop_
_entity.id
_entity.type
_entity.pdbx_description
1 polymer ?
#
loop_
_entity_poly.entity_id
_entity_poly.type
_entity_poly.pdbx_seq_one_letter_code
_entity_poly.pdbx_strand_id
1 'polypeptide(L)'
;MNLLRESLSDNIQKEQESRKANQDLITALSHDLRTPLTVLHGYLEVLKLKRNPKSQEEYLDRCLKKTEDIKELTDRMFEYALVAEETETPDITWISTDFIQQCLSENCDYIRLAGFAYDLRLPETSGVLLSDKTMLKRIFNNLFSNILKYGDKCDNVIVTAELKKEMFYIIISNSVKAGRSHSDSNNIGMKNVRKMIELLDGQMDVKQEDETFVIRLGFTLR
;
A
#
# COMPACT_ATOMS: atom_id res chain seq x y z
N MET A 1 10.60 20.84 41.88
CA MET A 1 10.55 19.36 41.95
C MET A 1 9.14 18.79 41.65
N ASN A 2 8.04 19.47 41.94
CA ASN A 2 6.68 18.99 41.65
C ASN A 2 6.32 19.00 40.15
N LEU A 3 6.67 20.05 39.39
CA LEU A 3 6.36 20.14 37.96
C LEU A 3 6.93 19.00 37.10
N LEU A 4 8.15 18.54 37.42
CA LEU A 4 8.79 17.41 36.72
C LEU A 4 8.07 16.08 37.02
N ARG A 5 7.55 15.94 38.23
CA ARG A 5 6.84 14.74 38.68
C ARG A 5 5.41 14.68 38.08
N GLU A 6 4.75 15.80 37.95
CA GLU A 6 3.45 15.94 37.28
C GLU A 6 3.58 15.65 35.78
N SER A 7 4.57 16.25 35.11
CA SER A 7 4.84 16.00 33.68
C SER A 7 5.19 14.55 33.40
N LEU A 8 5.94 13.89 34.29
CA LEU A 8 6.27 12.46 34.16
C LEU A 8 5.05 11.57 34.37
N SER A 9 4.20 11.92 35.35
CA SER A 9 2.93 11.20 35.62
C SER A 9 1.98 11.31 34.43
N ASP A 10 1.82 12.51 33.86
CA ASP A 10 0.96 12.74 32.69
C ASP A 10 1.45 12.00 31.45
N ASN A 11 2.77 11.94 31.24
CA ASN A 11 3.35 11.18 30.12
C ASN A 11 3.12 9.66 30.29
N ILE A 12 3.32 9.13 31.51
CA ILE A 12 3.06 7.70 31.79
C ILE A 12 1.58 7.37 31.59
N GLN A 13 0.69 8.25 32.03
CA GLN A 13 -0.75 8.03 31.87
C GLN A 13 -1.17 8.05 30.40
N LYS A 14 -0.68 8.99 29.60
CA LYS A 14 -0.91 9.05 28.15
C LYS A 14 -0.36 7.82 27.44
N GLU A 15 0.82 7.36 27.83
CA GLU A 15 1.39 6.14 27.26
C GLU A 15 0.55 4.89 27.60
N GLN A 16 0.05 4.79 28.82
CA GLN A 16 -0.83 3.68 29.24
C GLN A 16 -2.19 3.72 28.51
N GLU A 17 -2.79 4.88 28.35
CA GLU A 17 -4.03 5.06 27.58
C GLU A 17 -3.84 4.71 26.10
N SER A 18 -2.73 5.12 25.49
CA SER A 18 -2.37 4.78 24.10
C SER A 18 -2.16 3.28 23.95
N ARG A 19 -1.43 2.64 24.84
CA ARG A 19 -1.21 1.17 24.81
C ARG A 19 -2.51 0.39 24.95
N LYS A 20 -3.40 0.84 25.85
CA LYS A 20 -4.71 0.21 26.04
C LYS A 20 -5.59 0.35 24.79
N ALA A 21 -5.65 1.56 24.20
CA ALA A 21 -6.40 1.81 22.97
C ALA A 21 -5.87 0.93 21.80
N ASN A 22 -4.57 0.77 21.68
CA ASN A 22 -3.94 -0.14 20.71
C ASN A 22 -4.33 -1.61 20.95
N GLN A 23 -4.34 -2.04 22.18
CA GLN A 23 -4.67 -3.43 22.53
C GLN A 23 -6.14 -3.74 22.29
N ASP A 24 -7.05 -2.81 22.64
CA ASP A 24 -8.48 -2.92 22.36
C ASP A 24 -8.76 -2.94 20.85
N LEU A 25 -8.05 -2.12 20.09
CA LEU A 25 -8.10 -2.08 18.64
C LEU A 25 -7.66 -3.39 18.00
N ILE A 26 -6.48 -3.92 18.38
CA ILE A 26 -5.96 -5.20 17.86
C ILE A 26 -6.96 -6.34 18.16
N THR A 27 -7.59 -6.30 19.33
CA THR A 27 -8.58 -7.30 19.73
C THR A 27 -9.83 -7.22 18.83
N ALA A 28 -10.37 -6.01 18.63
CA ALA A 28 -11.52 -5.78 17.76
C ALA A 28 -11.24 -6.21 16.31
N LEU A 29 -10.10 -5.79 15.76
CA LEU A 29 -9.68 -6.12 14.41
C LEU A 29 -9.43 -7.61 14.21
N SER A 30 -8.88 -8.31 15.23
CA SER A 30 -8.70 -9.76 15.20
C SER A 30 -10.04 -10.50 15.12
N HIS A 31 -11.05 -9.98 15.82
CA HIS A 31 -12.42 -10.51 15.74
C HIS A 31 -13.03 -10.28 14.36
N ASP A 32 -12.87 -9.07 13.82
CA ASP A 32 -13.45 -8.67 12.54
C ASP A 32 -12.76 -9.37 11.35
N LEU A 33 -11.48 -9.75 11.48
CA LEU A 33 -10.76 -10.59 10.51
C LEU A 33 -11.20 -12.04 10.57
N ARG A 34 -11.47 -12.57 11.77
CA ARG A 34 -11.84 -13.99 11.94
C ARG A 34 -13.14 -14.33 11.21
N THR A 35 -14.12 -13.42 11.23
CA THR A 35 -15.42 -13.63 10.61
C THR A 35 -15.33 -13.88 9.10
N PRO A 36 -14.76 -12.98 8.27
CA PRO A 36 -14.64 -13.20 6.83
C PRO A 36 -13.71 -14.38 6.48
N LEU A 37 -12.66 -14.64 7.28
CA LEU A 37 -11.80 -15.81 7.11
C LEU A 37 -12.56 -17.12 7.31
N THR A 38 -13.41 -17.20 8.34
CA THR A 38 -14.24 -18.39 8.59
C THR A 38 -15.22 -18.62 7.44
N VAL A 39 -15.84 -17.56 6.92
CA VAL A 39 -16.76 -17.63 5.78
C VAL A 39 -16.02 -18.04 4.51
N LEU A 40 -14.83 -17.49 4.26
CA LEU A 40 -13.98 -17.86 3.12
C LEU A 40 -13.61 -19.35 3.20
N HIS A 41 -13.17 -19.81 4.37
CA HIS A 41 -12.85 -21.22 4.59
C HIS A 41 -14.06 -22.13 4.31
N GLY A 42 -15.25 -21.77 4.79
CA GLY A 42 -16.48 -22.52 4.51
C GLY A 42 -16.82 -22.58 3.02
N TYR A 43 -16.64 -21.48 2.26
CA TYR A 43 -16.84 -21.51 0.81
C TYR A 43 -15.84 -22.41 0.10
N LEU A 44 -14.57 -22.42 0.53
CA LEU A 44 -13.54 -23.31 -0.02
C LEU A 44 -13.85 -24.79 0.29
N GLU A 45 -14.37 -25.10 1.48
CA GLU A 45 -14.80 -26.47 1.81
C GLU A 45 -15.98 -26.92 0.93
N VAL A 46 -16.97 -26.05 0.72
CA VAL A 46 -18.09 -26.34 -0.18
C VAL A 46 -17.62 -26.54 -1.62
N LEU A 47 -16.66 -25.73 -2.09
CA LEU A 47 -16.04 -25.88 -3.42
C LEU A 47 -15.42 -27.28 -3.62
N LYS A 48 -14.77 -27.84 -2.59
CA LYS A 48 -14.20 -29.21 -2.65
C LYS A 48 -15.29 -30.29 -2.82
N LEU A 49 -16.49 -30.04 -2.34
CA LEU A 49 -17.60 -30.99 -2.39
C LEU A 49 -18.47 -30.86 -3.65
N LYS A 50 -18.48 -29.70 -4.30
CA LYS A 50 -19.29 -29.39 -5.47
C LYS A 50 -18.63 -29.92 -6.75
N ARG A 51 -19.39 -30.70 -7.54
CA ARG A 51 -18.95 -31.20 -8.87
C ARG A 51 -19.57 -30.45 -10.06
N ASN A 52 -20.54 -29.56 -9.82
CA ASN A 52 -21.20 -28.79 -10.87
C ASN A 52 -20.42 -27.52 -11.18
N PRO A 53 -19.96 -27.27 -12.45
CA PRO A 53 -19.16 -26.11 -12.82
C PRO A 53 -19.82 -24.75 -12.49
N LYS A 54 -21.11 -24.59 -12.75
CA LYS A 54 -21.85 -23.34 -12.42
C LYS A 54 -21.86 -23.04 -10.93
N SER A 55 -22.01 -24.07 -10.09
CA SER A 55 -21.96 -23.89 -8.65
C SER A 55 -20.53 -23.59 -8.16
N GLN A 56 -19.51 -24.11 -8.83
CA GLN A 56 -18.11 -23.83 -8.51
C GLN A 56 -17.76 -22.37 -8.82
N GLU A 57 -18.19 -21.85 -9.97
CA GLU A 57 -17.98 -20.46 -10.37
C GLU A 57 -18.60 -19.47 -9.36
N GLU A 58 -19.87 -19.71 -8.97
CA GLU A 58 -20.54 -18.88 -7.96
C GLU A 58 -19.81 -18.87 -6.61
N TYR A 59 -19.35 -20.01 -6.12
CA TYR A 59 -18.60 -20.07 -4.86
C TYR A 59 -17.21 -19.46 -4.98
N LEU A 60 -16.57 -19.56 -6.16
CA LEU A 60 -15.30 -18.91 -6.43
C LEU A 60 -15.42 -17.38 -6.37
N ASP A 61 -16.47 -16.81 -6.98
CA ASP A 61 -16.76 -15.38 -6.93
C ASP A 61 -17.01 -14.92 -5.48
N ARG A 62 -17.72 -15.72 -4.69
CA ARG A 62 -17.92 -15.43 -3.26
C ARG A 62 -16.62 -15.46 -2.48
N CYS A 63 -15.70 -16.39 -2.79
CA CYS A 63 -14.36 -16.43 -2.19
C CYS A 63 -13.55 -15.18 -2.56
N LEU A 64 -13.55 -14.80 -3.83
CA LEU A 64 -12.86 -13.59 -4.30
C LEU A 64 -13.39 -12.33 -3.60
N LYS A 65 -14.71 -12.21 -3.49
CA LYS A 65 -15.33 -11.08 -2.77
C LYS A 65 -14.92 -11.06 -1.29
N LYS A 66 -14.87 -12.22 -0.61
CA LYS A 66 -14.43 -12.29 0.80
C LYS A 66 -12.95 -11.98 0.96
N THR A 67 -12.13 -12.31 -0.02
CA THR A 67 -10.71 -11.93 -0.02
C THR A 67 -10.54 -10.40 -0.13
N GLU A 68 -11.39 -9.73 -0.93
CA GLU A 68 -11.37 -8.26 -1.02
C GLU A 68 -11.85 -7.61 0.28
N ASP A 69 -12.90 -8.15 0.94
CA ASP A 69 -13.36 -7.68 2.26
C ASP A 69 -12.23 -7.77 3.31
N ILE A 70 -11.46 -8.88 3.31
CA ILE A 70 -10.32 -9.10 4.21
C ILE A 70 -9.21 -8.09 3.92
N LYS A 71 -8.91 -7.85 2.65
CA LYS A 71 -7.91 -6.87 2.23
C LYS A 71 -8.29 -5.46 2.68
N GLU A 72 -9.53 -5.05 2.48
CA GLU A 72 -10.02 -3.76 2.93
C GLU A 72 -9.92 -3.61 4.46
N LEU A 73 -10.20 -4.66 5.21
CA LEU A 73 -10.09 -4.67 6.67
C LEU A 73 -8.62 -4.58 7.11
N THR A 74 -7.71 -5.30 6.44
CA THR A 74 -6.26 -5.20 6.72
C THR A 74 -5.69 -3.84 6.35
N ASP A 75 -6.17 -3.21 5.28
CA ASP A 75 -5.79 -1.85 4.90
C ASP A 75 -6.23 -0.84 5.99
N ARG A 76 -7.46 -0.96 6.51
CA ARG A 76 -7.95 -0.14 7.64
C ARG A 76 -7.15 -0.40 8.92
N MET A 77 -6.86 -1.66 9.23
CA MET A 77 -6.02 -2.02 10.38
C MET A 77 -4.66 -1.34 10.32
N PHE A 78 -4.07 -1.33 9.14
CA PHE A 78 -2.80 -0.66 8.90
C PHE A 78 -2.89 0.86 9.09
N GLU A 79 -4.01 1.49 8.69
CA GLU A 79 -4.26 2.91 8.94
C GLU A 79 -4.29 3.26 10.42
N TYR A 80 -5.02 2.46 11.19
CA TYR A 80 -5.08 2.68 12.63
C TYR A 80 -3.72 2.49 13.29
N ALA A 81 -2.94 1.49 12.86
CA ALA A 81 -1.58 1.29 13.35
C ALA A 81 -0.69 2.49 13.04
N LEU A 82 -0.77 3.06 11.82
CA LEU A 82 -0.01 4.25 11.45
C LEU A 82 -0.44 5.53 12.18
N VAL A 83 -1.71 5.63 12.60
CA VAL A 83 -2.21 6.78 13.36
C VAL A 83 -1.89 6.62 14.85
N ALA A 84 -1.94 5.39 15.38
CA ALA A 84 -1.69 5.09 16.79
C ALA A 84 -0.19 5.06 17.14
N GLU A 85 0.67 4.72 16.19
CA GLU A 85 2.12 4.81 16.34
C GLU A 85 2.63 6.13 15.78
N GLU A 86 2.75 7.14 16.65
CA GLU A 86 3.62 8.32 16.39
C GLU A 86 5.09 7.93 16.17
N THR A 87 5.42 6.64 16.18
CA THR A 87 6.79 6.09 16.25
C THR A 87 7.03 4.87 15.35
N GLU A 88 6.51 4.81 14.12
CA GLU A 88 7.12 3.90 13.15
C GLU A 88 8.49 4.49 12.76
N THR A 89 9.54 4.12 13.52
CA THR A 89 10.92 4.44 13.14
C THR A 89 11.30 3.51 11.99
N PRO A 90 11.56 4.05 10.79
CA PRO A 90 11.96 3.23 9.66
C PRO A 90 13.30 2.54 9.95
N ASP A 91 13.45 1.27 9.55
CA ASP A 91 14.72 0.55 9.59
C ASP A 91 15.58 1.00 8.39
N ILE A 92 16.25 2.15 8.57
CA ILE A 92 17.02 2.81 7.52
C ILE A 92 18.32 2.04 7.27
N THR A 93 18.44 1.46 6.08
CA THR A 93 19.59 0.71 5.61
C THR A 93 20.03 1.19 4.21
N TRP A 94 21.24 0.82 3.81
CA TRP A 94 21.72 1.04 2.44
C TRP A 94 20.97 0.14 1.46
N ILE A 95 20.33 0.74 0.47
CA ILE A 95 19.54 0.04 -0.54
C ILE A 95 20.05 0.43 -1.93
N SER A 96 20.38 -0.58 -2.75
CA SER A 96 20.65 -0.35 -4.17
C SER A 96 19.36 0.01 -4.91
N THR A 97 19.45 0.91 -5.88
CA THR A 97 18.34 1.20 -6.81
C THR A 97 17.91 -0.04 -7.60
N ASP A 98 18.78 -1.05 -7.76
CA ASP A 98 18.43 -2.33 -8.39
C ASP A 98 17.32 -3.06 -7.64
N PHE A 99 17.33 -2.99 -6.30
CA PHE A 99 16.24 -3.55 -5.50
C PHE A 99 14.90 -2.86 -5.82
N ILE A 100 14.92 -1.54 -5.97
CA ILE A 100 13.73 -0.77 -6.34
C ILE A 100 13.28 -1.13 -7.76
N GLN A 101 14.21 -1.22 -8.70
CA GLN A 101 13.94 -1.62 -10.09
C GLN A 101 13.32 -3.02 -10.15
N GLN A 102 13.83 -3.95 -9.34
CA GLN A 102 13.24 -5.29 -9.22
C GLN A 102 11.81 -5.23 -8.69
N CYS A 103 11.55 -4.47 -7.63
CA CYS A 103 10.20 -4.30 -7.09
C CYS A 103 9.23 -3.71 -8.13
N LEU A 104 9.67 -2.72 -8.91
CA LEU A 104 8.85 -2.15 -9.99
C LEU A 104 8.55 -3.18 -11.08
N SER A 105 9.55 -3.97 -11.50
CA SER A 105 9.38 -5.03 -12.50
C SER A 105 8.38 -6.10 -12.03
N GLU A 106 8.52 -6.59 -10.79
CA GLU A 106 7.60 -7.58 -10.20
C GLU A 106 6.15 -7.06 -10.15
N ASN A 107 5.95 -5.80 -9.79
CA ASN A 107 4.63 -5.17 -9.77
C ASN A 107 4.06 -4.95 -11.18
N CYS A 108 4.90 -4.60 -12.17
CA CYS A 108 4.49 -4.52 -13.57
C CYS A 108 4.04 -5.87 -14.11
N ASP A 109 4.75 -6.95 -13.80
CA ASP A 109 4.34 -8.31 -14.16
C ASP A 109 3.00 -8.68 -13.51
N TYR A 110 2.77 -8.26 -12.28
CA TYR A 110 1.51 -8.51 -11.58
C TYR A 110 0.32 -7.80 -12.25
N ILE A 111 0.44 -6.50 -12.64
CA ILE A 111 -0.64 -5.82 -13.35
C ILE A 111 -0.85 -6.39 -14.76
N ARG A 112 0.20 -6.90 -15.41
CA ARG A 112 0.09 -7.60 -16.70
C ARG A 112 -0.79 -8.85 -16.60
N LEU A 113 -0.64 -9.65 -15.54
CA LEU A 113 -1.50 -10.80 -15.27
C LEU A 113 -2.97 -10.40 -15.08
N ALA A 114 -3.22 -9.19 -14.58
CA ALA A 114 -4.55 -8.62 -14.46
C ALA A 114 -5.08 -7.99 -15.77
N GLY A 115 -4.31 -8.05 -16.86
CA GLY A 115 -4.70 -7.60 -18.20
C GLY A 115 -4.38 -6.14 -18.52
N PHE A 116 -3.47 -5.50 -17.78
CA PHE A 116 -2.94 -4.18 -18.13
C PHE A 116 -1.74 -4.32 -19.05
N ALA A 117 -1.62 -3.46 -20.05
CA ALA A 117 -0.37 -3.25 -20.77
C ALA A 117 0.48 -2.22 -20.03
N TYR A 118 1.81 -2.35 -20.10
CA TYR A 118 2.73 -1.40 -19.46
C TYR A 118 3.95 -1.11 -20.32
N ASP A 119 4.58 0.04 -20.06
CA ASP A 119 5.88 0.46 -20.59
C ASP A 119 6.79 0.76 -19.38
N LEU A 120 7.80 -0.09 -19.17
CA LEU A 120 8.74 0.01 -18.05
C LEU A 120 10.10 0.51 -18.57
N ARG A 121 10.52 1.67 -18.08
CA ARG A 121 11.80 2.32 -18.45
C ARG A 121 12.67 2.46 -17.21
N LEU A 122 13.73 1.66 -17.15
CA LEU A 122 14.67 1.63 -16.04
C LEU A 122 16.02 2.19 -16.47
N PRO A 123 16.78 2.85 -15.58
CA PRO A 123 18.12 3.33 -15.88
C PRO A 123 19.11 2.13 -15.98
N GLU A 124 20.11 2.27 -16.82
CA GLU A 124 21.19 1.27 -16.96
C GLU A 124 22.20 1.32 -15.79
N THR A 125 22.27 2.46 -15.09
CA THR A 125 23.19 2.68 -13.98
C THR A 125 22.48 2.54 -12.66
N SER A 126 23.19 2.00 -11.67
CA SER A 126 22.70 1.83 -10.31
C SER A 126 23.22 2.93 -9.40
N GLY A 127 22.47 3.23 -8.37
CA GLY A 127 22.84 4.10 -7.27
C GLY A 127 22.52 3.45 -5.92
N VAL A 128 22.86 4.13 -4.84
CA VAL A 128 22.57 3.67 -3.49
C VAL A 128 21.88 4.79 -2.72
N LEU A 129 20.89 4.44 -1.91
CA LEU A 129 20.15 5.36 -1.07
C LEU A 129 19.92 4.77 0.32
N LEU A 130 19.66 5.64 1.29
CA LEU A 130 19.25 5.24 2.63
C LEU A 130 17.73 5.16 2.68
N SER A 131 17.18 3.99 2.99
CA SER A 131 15.75 3.77 3.04
C SER A 131 15.37 2.49 3.79
N ASP A 132 14.08 2.20 3.90
CA ASP A 132 13.53 0.98 4.47
C ASP A 132 12.92 0.10 3.36
N LYS A 133 13.44 -1.14 3.23
CA LYS A 133 12.98 -2.11 2.22
C LYS A 133 11.51 -2.46 2.34
N THR A 134 11.03 -2.59 3.58
CA THR A 134 9.64 -2.97 3.86
C THR A 134 8.69 -1.84 3.49
N MET A 135 9.04 -0.61 3.87
CA MET A 135 8.27 0.57 3.51
C MET A 135 8.23 0.80 1.99
N LEU A 136 9.37 0.65 1.30
CA LEU A 136 9.41 0.76 -0.17
C LEU A 136 8.49 -0.26 -0.84
N LYS A 137 8.53 -1.54 -0.42
CA LYS A 137 7.60 -2.56 -0.95
C LYS A 137 6.14 -2.20 -0.70
N ARG A 138 5.81 -1.69 0.50
CA ARG A 138 4.45 -1.26 0.84
C ARG A 138 4.00 -0.08 -0.02
N ILE A 139 4.89 0.90 -0.27
CA ILE A 139 4.61 2.03 -1.17
C ILE A 139 4.23 1.52 -2.55
N PHE A 140 5.07 0.67 -3.16
CA PHE A 140 4.80 0.16 -4.51
C PHE A 140 3.53 -0.70 -4.55
N ASN A 141 3.32 -1.59 -3.58
CA ASN A 141 2.11 -2.39 -3.50
C ASN A 141 0.84 -1.52 -3.43
N ASN A 142 0.86 -0.42 -2.67
CA ASN A 142 -0.26 0.54 -2.63
C ASN A 142 -0.48 1.22 -3.98
N LEU A 143 0.57 1.68 -4.64
CA LEU A 143 0.47 2.37 -5.92
C LEU A 143 -0.07 1.44 -7.02
N PHE A 144 0.47 0.23 -7.13
CA PHE A 144 0.02 -0.73 -8.14
C PHE A 144 -1.37 -1.31 -7.83
N SER A 145 -1.73 -1.47 -6.54
CA SER A 145 -3.10 -1.79 -6.14
C SER A 145 -4.11 -0.70 -6.57
N ASN A 146 -3.72 0.56 -6.50
CA ASN A 146 -4.54 1.67 -7.01
C ASN A 146 -4.74 1.58 -8.53
N ILE A 147 -3.70 1.23 -9.29
CA ILE A 147 -3.82 0.98 -10.74
C ILE A 147 -4.83 -0.13 -11.02
N LEU A 148 -4.76 -1.24 -10.29
CA LEU A 148 -5.70 -2.36 -10.45
C LEU A 148 -7.15 -1.98 -10.15
N LYS A 149 -7.37 -1.11 -9.15
CA LYS A 149 -8.71 -0.69 -8.73
C LYS A 149 -9.32 0.38 -9.64
N TYR A 150 -8.52 1.34 -10.06
CA TYR A 150 -9.01 2.58 -10.69
C TYR A 150 -8.53 2.76 -12.13
N GLY A 151 -7.47 2.07 -12.54
CA GLY A 151 -6.89 2.19 -13.87
C GLY A 151 -7.81 1.74 -14.99
N ASP A 152 -7.73 2.41 -16.12
CA ASP A 152 -8.29 1.94 -17.38
C ASP A 152 -7.27 1.02 -18.08
N LYS A 153 -7.77 -0.07 -18.67
CA LYS A 153 -6.94 -1.04 -19.41
C LYS A 153 -6.76 -0.68 -20.89
N CYS A 154 -7.44 0.38 -21.33
CA CYS A 154 -7.34 0.83 -22.72
C CYS A 154 -5.98 1.44 -23.05
N ASP A 155 -5.30 2.00 -22.02
CA ASP A 155 -4.01 2.65 -22.17
C ASP A 155 -2.90 1.91 -21.40
N ASN A 156 -1.65 2.12 -21.82
CA ASN A 156 -0.50 1.56 -21.14
C ASN A 156 -0.23 2.28 -19.81
N VAL A 157 0.07 1.51 -18.79
CA VAL A 157 0.68 2.02 -17.56
C VAL A 157 2.15 2.33 -17.86
N ILE A 158 2.58 3.58 -17.68
CA ILE A 158 3.97 3.99 -17.91
C ILE A 158 4.67 4.06 -16.56
N VAL A 159 5.74 3.29 -16.40
CA VAL A 159 6.59 3.28 -15.21
C VAL A 159 8.00 3.66 -15.63
N THR A 160 8.50 4.78 -15.14
CA THR A 160 9.83 5.27 -15.44
C THR A 160 10.62 5.44 -14.14
N ALA A 161 11.83 4.90 -14.10
CA ALA A 161 12.82 5.22 -13.08
C ALA A 161 14.01 5.91 -13.73
N GLU A 162 14.50 6.99 -13.11
CA GLU A 162 15.61 7.78 -13.64
C GLU A 162 16.53 8.30 -12.56
N LEU A 163 17.81 8.33 -12.86
CA LEU A 163 18.83 8.94 -12.03
C LEU A 163 19.14 10.34 -12.56
N LYS A 164 18.89 11.36 -11.76
CA LYS A 164 19.18 12.76 -12.11
C LYS A 164 19.95 13.43 -10.98
N LYS A 165 21.24 13.75 -11.23
CA LYS A 165 22.14 14.33 -10.23
C LYS A 165 22.20 13.40 -8.99
N GLU A 166 21.79 13.94 -7.85
CA GLU A 166 21.78 13.26 -6.55
C GLU A 166 20.39 12.67 -6.19
N MET A 167 19.51 12.51 -7.17
CA MET A 167 18.14 12.05 -6.95
C MET A 167 17.81 10.83 -7.82
N PHE A 168 17.12 9.89 -7.24
CA PHE A 168 16.46 8.79 -7.93
C PHE A 168 14.96 9.07 -7.99
N TYR A 169 14.43 9.21 -9.19
CA TYR A 169 13.03 9.49 -9.42
C TYR A 169 12.32 8.25 -9.95
N ILE A 170 11.10 8.05 -9.48
CA ILE A 170 10.17 7.04 -9.98
C ILE A 170 8.91 7.78 -10.40
N ILE A 171 8.46 7.57 -11.63
CA ILE A 171 7.27 8.19 -12.19
C ILE A 171 6.36 7.06 -12.66
N ILE A 172 5.12 7.05 -12.17
CA ILE A 172 4.09 6.11 -12.58
C ILE A 172 2.92 6.92 -13.13
N SER A 173 2.49 6.59 -14.35
CA SER A 173 1.38 7.23 -15.02
C SER A 173 0.41 6.18 -15.56
N ASN A 174 -0.88 6.38 -15.34
CA ASN A 174 -1.94 5.53 -15.88
C ASN A 174 -3.20 6.32 -16.18
N SER A 175 -3.99 5.86 -17.14
CA SER A 175 -5.33 6.36 -17.37
C SER A 175 -6.29 5.82 -16.31
N VAL A 176 -7.30 6.62 -15.95
CA VAL A 176 -8.31 6.32 -14.94
C VAL A 176 -9.69 6.20 -15.62
N LYS A 177 -10.49 5.25 -15.19
CA LYS A 177 -11.85 5.05 -15.72
C LYS A 177 -12.70 6.30 -15.59
N ALA A 178 -13.33 6.72 -16.68
CA ALA A 178 -14.21 7.87 -16.72
C ALA A 178 -15.35 7.77 -15.67
N GLY A 179 -15.64 8.89 -14.99
CA GLY A 179 -16.73 8.99 -14.01
C GLY A 179 -16.40 8.51 -12.60
N ARG A 180 -15.18 8.10 -12.31
CA ARG A 180 -14.69 7.86 -10.95
C ARG A 180 -13.69 8.93 -10.56
N SER A 181 -14.15 9.94 -9.83
CA SER A 181 -13.24 10.89 -9.20
C SER A 181 -12.54 10.18 -8.00
N HIS A 182 -11.28 10.44 -7.82
CA HIS A 182 -10.54 10.00 -6.61
C HIS A 182 -11.13 10.59 -5.30
N SER A 183 -12.15 11.47 -5.38
CA SER A 183 -12.82 12.07 -4.23
C SER A 183 -13.77 11.12 -3.50
N ASP A 184 -14.22 10.03 -4.13
CA ASP A 184 -15.27 9.15 -3.58
C ASP A 184 -14.77 7.88 -2.92
N SER A 185 -13.51 7.51 -3.11
CA SER A 185 -12.88 6.47 -2.31
C SER A 185 -11.99 7.12 -1.26
N ASN A 186 -12.17 6.76 0.00
CA ASN A 186 -11.25 7.13 1.07
C ASN A 186 -9.80 7.07 0.55
N ASN A 187 -9.14 8.22 0.41
CA ASN A 187 -7.76 8.39 -0.10
C ASN A 187 -6.70 7.81 0.87
N ILE A 188 -7.06 6.75 1.56
CA ILE A 188 -6.33 6.08 2.62
C ILE A 188 -4.98 5.58 2.11
N GLY A 189 -4.99 4.79 1.02
CA GLY A 189 -3.76 4.26 0.45
C GLY A 189 -2.77 5.35 0.04
N MET A 190 -3.25 6.46 -0.54
CA MET A 190 -2.38 7.58 -0.94
C MET A 190 -1.89 8.40 0.26
N LYS A 191 -2.68 8.54 1.33
CA LYS A 191 -2.23 9.16 2.59
C LYS A 191 -1.13 8.33 3.23
N ASN A 192 -1.27 7.00 3.24
CA ASN A 192 -0.25 6.07 3.75
C ASN A 192 1.03 6.14 2.92
N VAL A 193 0.92 6.17 1.58
CA VAL A 193 2.08 6.36 0.72
C VAL A 193 2.78 7.67 1.06
N ARG A 194 2.06 8.78 1.20
CA ARG A 194 2.64 10.09 1.55
C ARG A 194 3.37 10.03 2.89
N LYS A 195 2.73 9.48 3.94
CA LYS A 195 3.35 9.35 5.27
C LYS A 195 4.63 8.50 5.23
N MET A 196 4.61 7.35 4.52
CA MET A 196 5.80 6.52 4.36
C MET A 196 6.92 7.24 3.60
N ILE A 197 6.59 8.00 2.55
CA ILE A 197 7.57 8.80 1.80
C ILE A 197 8.18 9.89 2.69
N GLU A 198 7.38 10.57 3.51
CA GLU A 198 7.85 11.57 4.48
C GLU A 198 8.79 10.95 5.53
N LEU A 199 8.46 9.77 6.06
CA LEU A 199 9.33 9.04 6.99
C LEU A 199 10.67 8.59 6.38
N LEU A 200 10.72 8.44 5.05
CA LEU A 200 11.93 8.09 4.30
C LEU A 200 12.68 9.32 3.76
N ASP A 201 12.35 10.55 4.20
CA ASP A 201 12.89 11.80 3.68
C ASP A 201 12.78 11.93 2.15
N GLY A 202 11.77 11.27 1.57
CA GLY A 202 11.48 11.28 0.15
C GLY A 202 10.55 12.44 -0.26
N GLN A 203 10.42 12.61 -1.57
CA GLN A 203 9.54 13.59 -2.19
C GLN A 203 8.41 12.88 -2.91
N MET A 204 7.19 13.42 -2.84
CA MET A 204 6.02 12.91 -3.55
C MET A 204 5.23 14.05 -4.18
N ASP A 205 5.05 13.97 -5.48
CA ASP A 205 4.16 14.83 -6.26
C ASP A 205 3.09 13.98 -6.96
N VAL A 206 1.85 14.44 -6.91
CA VAL A 206 0.70 13.76 -7.51
C VAL A 206 -0.04 14.75 -8.36
N LYS A 207 -0.27 14.40 -9.61
CA LYS A 207 -1.08 15.16 -10.56
C LYS A 207 -2.16 14.28 -11.13
N GLN A 208 -3.34 14.86 -11.26
CA GLN A 208 -4.43 14.28 -12.01
C GLN A 208 -4.92 15.33 -12.98
N GLU A 209 -4.79 15.07 -14.26
CA GLU A 209 -5.27 15.91 -15.33
C GLU A 209 -6.20 15.07 -16.22
N ASP A 210 -7.46 15.47 -16.30
CA ASP A 210 -8.51 14.74 -17.00
C ASP A 210 -8.59 13.26 -16.55
N GLU A 211 -8.32 12.35 -17.46
CA GLU A 211 -8.35 10.91 -17.24
C GLU A 211 -6.96 10.32 -16.92
N THR A 212 -5.93 11.14 -16.74
CA THR A 212 -4.56 10.70 -16.47
C THR A 212 -4.17 10.99 -15.04
N PHE A 213 -3.71 9.95 -14.36
CA PHE A 213 -3.12 10.03 -13.02
C PHE A 213 -1.61 9.84 -13.11
N VAL A 214 -0.86 10.78 -12.53
CA VAL A 214 0.61 10.74 -12.51
C VAL A 214 1.09 10.91 -11.07
N ILE A 215 1.92 9.98 -10.62
CA ILE A 215 2.65 10.11 -9.37
C ILE A 215 4.16 10.12 -9.64
N ARG A 216 4.85 11.03 -8.98
CA ARG A 216 6.32 11.13 -8.98
C ARG A 216 6.84 11.00 -7.57
N LEU A 217 7.75 10.06 -7.37
CA LEU A 217 8.51 9.87 -6.13
C LEU A 217 9.96 10.26 -6.37
N GLY A 218 10.61 10.85 -5.36
CA GLY A 218 12.02 11.23 -5.41
C GLY A 218 12.74 10.80 -4.13
N PHE A 219 13.91 10.20 -4.27
CA PHE A 219 14.77 9.78 -3.16
C PHE A 219 16.19 10.31 -3.38
N THR A 220 16.82 10.78 -2.31
CA THR A 220 18.19 11.28 -2.37
C THR A 220 19.17 10.12 -2.46
N LEU A 221 20.08 10.17 -3.45
CA LEU A 221 21.20 9.25 -3.59
C LEU A 221 22.34 9.64 -2.65
N ARG A 222 23.12 8.66 -2.29
CA ARG A 222 24.32 8.86 -1.43
C ARG A 222 25.54 8.28 -2.11
#